data_b7dab2f3ab52f64d9e62b0ac6a686489
#
_entry.id   b7dab2f3ab52f64d9e62b0ac6a686489
#
_cell.length_a   1.000
_cell.length_b   1.000
_cell.length_c   1.000
_cell.angle_alpha   90.00
_cell.angle_beta   90.00
_cell.angle_gamma   90.00
#
_symmetry.space_group_name_H-M   'P 1'
#
loop_
_entity.id
_entity.type
_entity.pdbx_description
1 polymer ?
#
loop_
_entity_poly.entity_id
_entity_poly.type
_entity_poly.pdbx_seq_one_letter_code
_entity_poly.pdbx_strand_id
1 'polypeptide(L)'
;EVWAFRLVFVGFVAGFAAQMATRWRLIHAAPGNFTLDHMGIRAGRFISEVVFQSRVISARKAAGIAHLAVFWGFVAFAGFTGLEMLRGLGLVDVTHTTPFIIYKRLLVPFAAGVLIGITGLAIRRGIVRPKGLGPTVSKESLLIALFIAMLMVTFFVSFEYETDTIGRANWWVHMLIILAFMVLLPNSKHLHLILSPATVFLKSPVLGTVPNLDFEKEEVGLETVKDLPSKAVLDAFTCVECGRCQDNCPAF
;
A
#
# COMPACT_ATOMS: atom_id res chain seq x y z
N GLU A 1 12.02 -14.56 24.45
CA GLU A 1 11.47 -14.25 23.13
C GLU A 1 10.94 -12.81 23.06
N VAL A 2 10.15 -12.34 24.05
CA VAL A 2 9.55 -10.98 24.07
C VAL A 2 10.61 -9.88 23.92
N TRP A 3 11.72 -9.93 24.67
CA TRP A 3 12.78 -8.92 24.57
C TRP A 3 13.45 -8.91 23.17
N ALA A 4 13.64 -10.08 22.57
CA ALA A 4 14.19 -10.18 21.23
C ALA A 4 13.23 -9.52 20.21
N PHE A 5 11.92 -9.80 20.30
CA PHE A 5 10.93 -9.19 19.44
C PHE A 5 10.85 -7.67 19.63
N ARG A 6 10.90 -7.16 20.87
CA ARG A 6 10.93 -5.71 21.16
C ARG A 6 12.10 -5.01 20.48
N LEU A 7 13.30 -5.57 20.55
CA LEU A 7 14.49 -5.00 19.91
C LEU A 7 14.34 -4.96 18.39
N VAL A 8 13.92 -6.08 17.79
CA VAL A 8 13.68 -6.18 16.36
C VAL A 8 12.59 -5.19 15.92
N PHE A 9 11.47 -5.16 16.62
CA PHE A 9 10.34 -4.26 16.34
C PHE A 9 10.76 -2.79 16.36
N VAL A 10 11.46 -2.36 17.42
CA VAL A 10 11.94 -0.97 17.55
C VAL A 10 12.88 -0.61 16.39
N GLY A 11 13.80 -1.51 16.02
CA GLY A 11 14.72 -1.28 14.91
C GLY A 11 14.01 -1.07 13.57
N PHE A 12 13.03 -1.92 13.27
CA PHE A 12 12.25 -1.82 12.02
C PHE A 12 11.33 -0.59 12.01
N VAL A 13 10.67 -0.29 13.13
CA VAL A 13 9.81 0.92 13.26
C VAL A 13 10.65 2.19 13.13
N ALA A 14 11.82 2.25 13.75
CA ALA A 14 12.73 3.39 13.62
C ALA A 14 13.18 3.59 12.16
N GLY A 15 13.55 2.50 11.48
CA GLY A 15 13.91 2.53 10.06
C GLY A 15 12.76 3.02 9.17
N PHE A 16 11.55 2.51 9.39
CA PHE A 16 10.35 2.96 8.69
C PHE A 16 10.07 4.45 8.95
N ALA A 17 10.08 4.87 10.21
CA ALA A 17 9.81 6.26 10.59
C ALA A 17 10.83 7.24 9.98
N ALA A 18 12.12 6.90 9.99
CA ALA A 18 13.16 7.72 9.38
C ALA A 18 12.94 7.92 7.87
N GLN A 19 12.59 6.83 7.18
CA GLN A 19 12.31 6.88 5.74
C GLN A 19 11.03 7.67 5.43
N MET A 20 9.95 7.46 6.20
CA MET A 20 8.71 8.22 6.04
C MET A 20 8.90 9.71 6.34
N ALA A 21 9.69 10.04 7.37
CA ALA A 21 10.02 11.44 7.69
C ALA A 21 10.71 12.16 6.50
N THR A 22 11.57 11.45 5.77
CA THR A 22 12.20 12.02 4.56
C THR A 22 11.17 12.36 3.49
N ARG A 23 10.22 11.45 3.19
CA ARG A 23 9.14 11.70 2.21
C ARG A 23 8.24 12.84 2.66
N TRP A 24 7.88 12.83 3.92
CA TRP A 24 7.08 13.88 4.53
C TRP A 24 7.72 15.27 4.39
N ARG A 25 9.02 15.37 4.70
CA ARG A 25 9.78 16.63 4.54
C ARG A 25 9.78 17.11 3.10
N LEU A 26 9.96 16.22 2.12
CA LEU A 26 9.95 16.57 0.70
C LEU A 26 8.58 17.11 0.25
N ILE A 27 7.49 16.45 0.69
CA ILE A 27 6.12 16.90 0.36
C ILE A 27 5.85 18.29 0.96
N HIS A 28 6.27 18.54 2.21
CA HIS A 28 6.04 19.82 2.88
C HIS A 28 7.01 20.93 2.47
N ALA A 29 8.19 20.59 1.94
CA ALA A 29 9.13 21.56 1.40
C ALA A 29 8.71 22.09 0.02
N ALA A 30 7.82 21.38 -0.68
CA ALA A 30 7.31 21.77 -1.98
C ALA A 30 6.33 22.97 -1.85
N PRO A 31 6.31 23.89 -2.84
CA PRO A 31 5.44 25.06 -2.80
C PRO A 31 3.94 24.70 -2.86
N GLY A 32 3.10 25.60 -2.36
CA GLY A 32 1.65 25.47 -2.37
C GLY A 32 1.07 24.75 -1.14
N ASN A 33 -0.22 24.92 -0.94
CA ASN A 33 -0.97 24.34 0.17
C ASN A 33 -2.03 23.38 -0.32
N PHE A 34 -2.37 22.39 0.50
CA PHE A 34 -3.52 21.53 0.26
C PHE A 34 -4.82 22.27 0.55
N THR A 35 -5.72 22.31 -0.41
CA THR A 35 -7.07 22.87 -0.22
C THR A 35 -8.03 21.79 0.24
N LEU A 36 -8.89 22.13 1.20
CA LEU A 36 -9.89 21.22 1.77
C LEU A 36 -11.32 21.70 1.47
N ASP A 37 -11.51 22.38 0.37
CA ASP A 37 -12.81 22.76 -0.16
C ASP A 37 -13.62 21.55 -0.67
N HIS A 38 -14.94 21.72 -0.83
CA HIS A 38 -15.84 20.71 -1.41
C HIS A 38 -15.76 19.32 -0.74
N MET A 39 -15.75 19.26 0.59
CA MET A 39 -15.55 18.04 1.38
C MET A 39 -16.51 16.90 0.99
N GLY A 40 -17.79 17.20 0.66
CA GLY A 40 -18.76 16.19 0.20
C GLY A 40 -18.31 15.47 -1.09
N ILE A 41 -17.80 16.22 -2.07
CA ILE A 41 -17.29 15.66 -3.32
C ILE A 41 -16.05 14.81 -3.06
N ARG A 42 -15.14 15.27 -2.19
CA ARG A 42 -13.93 14.56 -1.80
C ARG A 42 -14.26 13.26 -1.07
N ALA A 43 -15.19 13.28 -0.12
CA ALA A 43 -15.65 12.10 0.61
C ALA A 43 -16.33 11.08 -0.32
N GLY A 44 -17.23 11.51 -1.20
CA GLY A 44 -17.86 10.65 -2.20
C GLY A 44 -16.84 10.00 -3.14
N ARG A 45 -15.83 10.76 -3.58
CA ARG A 45 -14.72 10.25 -4.40
C ARG A 45 -13.87 9.26 -3.62
N PHE A 46 -13.53 9.54 -2.37
CA PHE A 46 -12.78 8.64 -1.51
C PHE A 46 -13.49 7.29 -1.37
N ILE A 47 -14.77 7.30 -1.05
CA ILE A 47 -15.58 6.06 -0.94
C ILE A 47 -15.57 5.31 -2.28
N SER A 48 -15.84 5.97 -3.38
CA SER A 48 -15.90 5.32 -4.69
C SER A 48 -14.54 4.82 -5.18
N GLU A 49 -13.50 5.65 -5.13
CA GLU A 49 -12.20 5.36 -5.77
C GLU A 49 -11.23 4.63 -4.84
N VAL A 50 -11.31 4.78 -3.50
CA VAL A 50 -10.44 4.09 -2.53
C VAL A 50 -11.12 2.85 -1.98
N VAL A 51 -12.31 2.99 -1.38
CA VAL A 51 -12.99 1.86 -0.72
C VAL A 51 -13.49 0.84 -1.73
N PHE A 52 -14.22 1.29 -2.77
CA PHE A 52 -14.74 0.42 -3.82
C PHE A 52 -13.83 0.29 -5.04
N GLN A 53 -12.73 1.01 -5.11
CA GLN A 53 -11.72 0.97 -6.17
C GLN A 53 -12.28 1.05 -7.59
N SER A 54 -13.35 1.83 -7.77
CA SER A 54 -14.10 1.92 -9.03
C SER A 54 -13.21 2.25 -10.23
N ARG A 55 -12.23 3.16 -10.08
CA ARG A 55 -11.29 3.53 -11.15
C ARG A 55 -10.31 2.42 -11.51
N VAL A 56 -9.92 1.58 -10.55
CA VAL A 56 -9.00 0.46 -10.82
C VAL A 56 -9.74 -0.65 -11.56
N ILE A 57 -10.98 -0.95 -11.12
CA ILE A 57 -11.82 -1.98 -11.73
C ILE A 57 -12.28 -1.58 -13.13
N SER A 58 -12.75 -0.34 -13.32
CA SER A 58 -13.22 0.13 -14.63
C SER A 58 -12.12 0.15 -15.68
N ALA A 59 -10.90 0.49 -15.29
CA ALA A 59 -9.76 0.53 -16.23
C ALA A 59 -9.36 -0.87 -16.74
N ARG A 60 -9.33 -1.87 -15.84
CA ARG A 60 -8.90 -3.25 -16.18
C ARG A 60 -9.58 -4.23 -15.22
N LYS A 61 -10.77 -4.72 -15.59
CA LYS A 61 -11.68 -5.50 -14.72
C LYS A 61 -11.00 -6.63 -13.93
N ALA A 62 -10.33 -7.56 -14.61
CA ALA A 62 -9.70 -8.71 -13.94
C ALA A 62 -8.59 -8.29 -12.96
N ALA A 63 -7.68 -7.39 -13.37
CA ALA A 63 -6.63 -6.88 -12.50
C ALA A 63 -7.20 -6.03 -11.36
N GLY A 64 -8.29 -5.28 -11.61
CA GLY A 64 -8.96 -4.48 -10.60
C GLY A 64 -9.65 -5.32 -9.54
N ILE A 65 -10.32 -6.41 -9.92
CA ILE A 65 -10.94 -7.35 -8.96
C ILE A 65 -9.87 -8.06 -8.13
N ALA A 66 -8.78 -8.52 -8.75
CA ALA A 66 -7.66 -9.12 -8.03
C ALA A 66 -7.04 -8.12 -7.03
N HIS A 67 -6.85 -6.86 -7.43
CA HIS A 67 -6.36 -5.81 -6.55
C HIS A 67 -7.35 -5.48 -5.42
N LEU A 68 -8.65 -5.47 -5.69
CA LEU A 68 -9.69 -5.26 -4.67
C LEU A 68 -9.65 -6.35 -3.59
N ALA A 69 -9.46 -7.63 -4.00
CA ALA A 69 -9.33 -8.74 -3.07
C ALA A 69 -8.09 -8.57 -2.16
N VAL A 70 -6.95 -8.15 -2.73
CA VAL A 70 -5.72 -7.87 -1.96
C VAL A 70 -5.94 -6.69 -1.01
N PHE A 71 -6.57 -5.62 -1.46
CA PHE A 71 -6.85 -4.43 -0.64
C PHE A 71 -7.75 -4.75 0.56
N TRP A 72 -8.90 -5.40 0.33
CA TRP A 72 -9.80 -5.74 1.43
C TRP A 72 -9.24 -6.81 2.36
N GLY A 73 -8.43 -7.72 1.82
CA GLY A 73 -7.64 -8.62 2.64
C GLY A 73 -6.69 -7.85 3.56
N PHE A 74 -5.93 -6.89 3.03
CA PHE A 74 -5.05 -6.06 3.84
C PHE A 74 -5.82 -5.31 4.96
N VAL A 75 -6.97 -4.72 4.64
CA VAL A 75 -7.83 -4.05 5.64
C VAL A 75 -8.33 -5.03 6.69
N ALA A 76 -8.79 -6.22 6.27
CA ALA A 76 -9.29 -7.25 7.18
C ALA A 76 -8.19 -7.78 8.11
N PHE A 77 -6.96 -7.93 7.62
CA PHE A 77 -5.82 -8.40 8.42
C PHE A 77 -5.22 -7.33 9.33
N ALA A 78 -5.50 -6.04 9.14
CA ALA A 78 -4.87 -4.96 9.93
C ALA A 78 -5.06 -5.14 11.43
N GLY A 79 -6.29 -5.45 11.88
CA GLY A 79 -6.59 -5.71 13.29
C GLY A 79 -5.89 -6.96 13.82
N PHE A 80 -5.90 -8.05 13.07
CA PHE A 80 -5.23 -9.31 13.42
C PHE A 80 -3.72 -9.10 13.59
N THR A 81 -3.09 -8.46 12.61
CA THR A 81 -1.66 -8.11 12.64
C THR A 81 -1.33 -7.23 13.84
N GLY A 82 -2.17 -6.24 14.15
CA GLY A 82 -1.99 -5.39 15.33
C GLY A 82 -2.02 -6.18 16.64
N LEU A 83 -2.98 -7.10 16.80
CA LEU A 83 -3.08 -7.96 17.98
C LEU A 83 -1.86 -8.90 18.10
N GLU A 84 -1.42 -9.50 17.00
CA GLU A 84 -0.21 -10.34 17.01
C GLU A 84 1.06 -9.56 17.33
N MET A 85 1.18 -8.31 16.88
CA MET A 85 2.28 -7.41 17.28
C MET A 85 2.23 -7.09 18.76
N LEU A 86 1.05 -6.76 19.32
CA LEU A 86 0.88 -6.51 20.74
C LEU A 86 1.23 -7.73 21.59
N ARG A 87 0.88 -8.93 21.14
CA ARG A 87 1.28 -10.20 21.75
C ARG A 87 2.81 -10.37 21.73
N GLY A 88 3.44 -10.15 20.60
CA GLY A 88 4.90 -10.22 20.47
C GLY A 88 5.63 -9.24 21.38
N LEU A 89 5.06 -8.05 21.58
CA LEU A 89 5.56 -7.06 22.52
C LEU A 89 5.29 -7.42 24.00
N GLY A 90 4.50 -8.47 24.25
CA GLY A 90 4.11 -8.88 25.62
C GLY A 90 3.17 -7.89 26.32
N LEU A 91 2.37 -7.14 25.53
CA LEU A 91 1.42 -6.16 26.06
C LEU A 91 0.01 -6.73 26.22
N VAL A 92 -0.42 -7.56 25.27
CA VAL A 92 -1.76 -8.18 25.25
C VAL A 92 -1.63 -9.59 24.68
N ASP A 93 -2.29 -10.56 25.28
CA ASP A 93 -2.48 -11.88 24.71
C ASP A 93 -3.97 -12.24 24.71
N VAL A 94 -4.56 -12.23 23.54
CA VAL A 94 -5.98 -12.56 23.30
C VAL A 94 -6.16 -13.84 22.49
N THR A 95 -5.08 -14.55 22.18
CA THR A 95 -5.08 -15.70 21.25
C THR A 95 -6.03 -16.82 21.68
N HIS A 96 -6.22 -17.01 22.99
CA HIS A 96 -7.13 -18.04 23.54
C HIS A 96 -8.57 -17.55 23.73
N THR A 97 -8.89 -16.30 23.37
CA THR A 97 -10.23 -15.77 23.52
C THR A 97 -11.12 -16.17 22.35
N THR A 98 -12.40 -16.49 22.65
CA THR A 98 -13.39 -16.83 21.62
C THR A 98 -13.50 -15.78 20.51
N PRO A 99 -13.55 -14.45 20.79
CA PRO A 99 -13.59 -13.43 19.74
C PRO A 99 -12.39 -13.48 18.79
N PHE A 100 -11.18 -13.72 19.33
CA PHE A 100 -9.98 -13.80 18.49
C PHE A 100 -10.02 -15.04 17.58
N ILE A 101 -10.44 -16.19 18.10
CA ILE A 101 -10.57 -17.44 17.33
C ILE A 101 -11.60 -17.27 16.21
N ILE A 102 -12.75 -16.64 16.50
CA ILE A 102 -13.75 -16.34 15.49
C ILE A 102 -13.18 -15.39 14.43
N TYR A 103 -12.50 -14.32 14.85
CA TYR A 103 -11.87 -13.37 13.93
C TYR A 103 -10.85 -14.06 13.02
N LYS A 104 -9.93 -14.86 13.58
CA LYS A 104 -8.96 -15.65 12.81
C LYS A 104 -9.63 -16.53 11.74
N ARG A 105 -10.76 -17.19 12.09
CA ARG A 105 -11.53 -18.00 11.13
C ARG A 105 -12.21 -17.17 10.05
N LEU A 106 -12.75 -16.01 10.40
CA LEU A 106 -13.36 -15.08 9.42
C LEU A 106 -12.34 -14.50 8.43
N LEU A 107 -11.05 -14.51 8.76
CA LEU A 107 -9.99 -14.09 7.84
C LEU A 107 -9.66 -15.11 6.76
N VAL A 108 -10.05 -16.38 6.91
CA VAL A 108 -9.73 -17.45 5.94
C VAL A 108 -10.17 -17.12 4.50
N PRO A 109 -11.41 -16.71 4.22
CA PRO A 109 -11.81 -16.34 2.86
C PRO A 109 -11.05 -15.13 2.32
N PHE A 110 -10.67 -14.17 3.17
CA PHE A 110 -9.82 -13.05 2.77
C PHE A 110 -8.42 -13.52 2.41
N ALA A 111 -7.82 -14.42 3.20
CA ALA A 111 -6.49 -14.99 2.92
C ALA A 111 -6.48 -15.74 1.58
N ALA A 112 -7.50 -16.55 1.31
CA ALA A 112 -7.65 -17.23 0.03
C ALA A 112 -7.80 -16.23 -1.13
N GLY A 113 -8.64 -15.21 -0.97
CA GLY A 113 -8.84 -14.16 -1.96
C GLY A 113 -7.56 -13.36 -2.23
N VAL A 114 -6.80 -13.03 -1.19
CA VAL A 114 -5.48 -12.36 -1.32
C VAL A 114 -4.51 -13.25 -2.07
N LEU A 115 -4.39 -14.53 -1.71
CA LEU A 115 -3.44 -15.45 -2.34
C LEU A 115 -3.75 -15.64 -3.83
N ILE A 116 -5.02 -15.83 -4.18
CA ILE A 116 -5.46 -15.93 -5.58
C ILE A 116 -5.20 -14.60 -6.31
N GLY A 117 -5.58 -13.48 -5.71
CA GLY A 117 -5.43 -12.15 -6.30
C GLY A 117 -3.98 -11.79 -6.55
N ILE A 118 -3.10 -11.95 -5.56
CA ILE A 118 -1.69 -11.61 -5.69
C ILE A 118 -0.96 -12.53 -6.69
N THR A 119 -1.30 -13.82 -6.70
CA THR A 119 -0.77 -14.77 -7.68
C THR A 119 -1.18 -14.38 -9.10
N GLY A 120 -2.45 -14.04 -9.32
CA GLY A 120 -2.93 -13.55 -10.62
C GLY A 120 -2.24 -12.27 -11.08
N LEU A 121 -2.01 -11.32 -10.17
CA LEU A 121 -1.27 -10.09 -10.45
C LEU A 121 0.21 -10.36 -10.75
N ALA A 122 0.85 -11.30 -10.04
CA ALA A 122 2.23 -11.72 -10.28
C ALA A 122 2.39 -12.40 -11.66
N ILE A 123 1.48 -13.32 -12.01
CA ILE A 123 1.43 -13.96 -13.34
C ILE A 123 1.26 -12.91 -14.44
N ARG A 124 0.31 -11.97 -14.22
CA ARG A 124 0.09 -10.88 -15.18
C ARG A 124 1.36 -10.03 -15.38
N ARG A 125 2.10 -9.72 -14.31
CA ARG A 125 3.32 -8.90 -14.37
C ARG A 125 4.52 -9.64 -14.91
N GLY A 126 4.71 -10.89 -14.54
CA GLY A 126 5.89 -11.71 -14.88
C GLY A 126 5.76 -12.44 -16.22
N ILE A 127 4.58 -12.94 -16.54
CA ILE A 127 4.35 -13.85 -17.68
C ILE A 127 3.58 -13.15 -18.81
N VAL A 128 2.38 -12.63 -18.52
CA VAL A 128 1.48 -12.04 -19.53
C VAL A 128 2.03 -10.74 -20.12
N ARG A 129 2.63 -9.88 -19.29
CA ARG A 129 3.33 -8.63 -19.67
C ARG A 129 2.54 -7.75 -20.65
N PRO A 130 1.39 -7.21 -20.26
CA PRO A 130 0.65 -6.32 -21.15
C PRO A 130 1.52 -5.09 -21.51
N LYS A 131 1.41 -4.61 -22.75
CA LYS A 131 2.24 -3.51 -23.30
C LYS A 131 2.31 -2.28 -22.40
N GLY A 132 1.21 -1.86 -21.78
CA GLY A 132 1.15 -0.71 -20.87
C GLY A 132 1.94 -0.86 -19.54
N LEU A 133 2.58 -2.00 -19.27
CA LEU A 133 3.45 -2.19 -18.09
C LEU A 133 4.94 -1.97 -18.38
N GLY A 134 5.27 -1.59 -19.61
CA GLY A 134 6.66 -1.41 -20.05
C GLY A 134 7.37 -2.71 -20.39
N PRO A 135 8.57 -2.62 -21.00
CA PRO A 135 9.29 -3.77 -21.54
C PRO A 135 9.96 -4.64 -20.48
N THR A 136 10.23 -4.09 -19.29
CA THR A 136 10.98 -4.79 -18.23
C THR A 136 10.07 -5.34 -17.15
N VAL A 137 10.40 -6.53 -16.64
CA VAL A 137 9.73 -7.10 -15.46
C VAL A 137 10.21 -6.37 -14.21
N SER A 138 9.28 -5.81 -13.45
CA SER A 138 9.60 -5.18 -12.17
C SER A 138 9.89 -6.24 -11.12
N LYS A 139 11.17 -6.43 -10.80
CA LYS A 139 11.64 -7.33 -9.73
C LYS A 139 11.04 -6.97 -8.37
N GLU A 140 10.90 -5.68 -8.11
CA GLU A 140 10.25 -5.15 -6.91
C GLU A 140 8.80 -5.63 -6.78
N SER A 141 8.00 -5.54 -7.86
CA SER A 141 6.60 -6.01 -7.84
C SER A 141 6.49 -7.50 -7.58
N LEU A 142 7.43 -8.30 -8.08
CA LEU A 142 7.48 -9.74 -7.82
C LEU A 142 7.90 -10.05 -6.38
N LEU A 143 8.88 -9.30 -5.83
CA LEU A 143 9.29 -9.43 -4.43
C LEU A 143 8.13 -9.14 -3.48
N ILE A 144 7.37 -8.09 -3.75
CA ILE A 144 6.20 -7.72 -2.96
C ILE A 144 5.10 -8.79 -3.06
N ALA A 145 4.86 -9.32 -4.27
CA ALA A 145 3.91 -10.41 -4.45
C ALA A 145 4.33 -11.67 -3.65
N LEU A 146 5.63 -11.95 -3.63
CA LEU A 146 6.19 -13.05 -2.83
C LEU A 146 5.95 -12.82 -1.33
N PHE A 147 6.23 -11.62 -0.81
CA PHE A 147 6.00 -11.30 0.61
C PHE A 147 4.53 -11.48 0.99
N ILE A 148 3.61 -10.95 0.18
CA ILE A 148 2.17 -11.09 0.44
C ILE A 148 1.74 -12.56 0.37
N ALA A 149 2.22 -13.33 -0.62
CA ALA A 149 1.91 -14.75 -0.72
C ALA A 149 2.45 -15.53 0.49
N MET A 150 3.69 -15.26 0.93
CA MET A 150 4.28 -15.89 2.11
C MET A 150 3.49 -15.56 3.39
N LEU A 151 3.00 -14.34 3.55
CA LEU A 151 2.14 -13.97 4.68
C LEU A 151 0.84 -14.80 4.69
N MET A 152 0.23 -15.05 3.54
CA MET A 152 -0.97 -15.87 3.47
C MET A 152 -0.66 -17.36 3.75
N VAL A 153 0.45 -17.87 3.25
CA VAL A 153 0.89 -19.25 3.51
C VAL A 153 1.17 -19.44 5.01
N THR A 154 1.94 -18.54 5.63
CA THR A 154 2.24 -18.62 7.07
C THR A 154 1.00 -18.44 7.93
N PHE A 155 0.01 -17.66 7.48
CA PHE A 155 -1.29 -17.57 8.14
C PHE A 155 -2.02 -18.93 8.11
N PHE A 156 -2.07 -19.63 6.97
CA PHE A 156 -2.69 -20.97 6.90
C PHE A 156 -1.93 -21.98 7.75
N VAL A 157 -0.60 -21.97 7.74
CA VAL A 157 0.24 -22.85 8.59
C VAL A 157 -0.08 -22.64 10.08
N SER A 158 -0.46 -21.43 10.50
CA SER A 158 -0.81 -21.14 11.89
C SER A 158 -2.08 -21.84 12.40
N PHE A 159 -2.88 -22.50 11.55
CA PHE A 159 -4.02 -23.30 11.98
C PHE A 159 -3.63 -24.71 12.38
N GLU A 160 -2.57 -25.27 11.77
CA GLU A 160 -2.10 -26.63 12.06
C GLU A 160 -1.08 -26.65 13.21
N TYR A 161 -0.26 -25.60 13.30
CA TYR A 161 0.87 -25.52 14.22
C TYR A 161 0.75 -24.24 15.06
N GLU A 162 0.19 -24.31 16.25
CA GLU A 162 -0.08 -23.13 17.06
C GLU A 162 0.91 -22.96 18.22
N THR A 163 1.25 -24.05 18.93
CA THR A 163 2.01 -23.98 20.20
C THR A 163 3.34 -24.74 20.17
N ASP A 164 3.57 -25.54 19.18
CA ASP A 164 4.79 -26.34 19.02
C ASP A 164 5.99 -25.52 18.49
N THR A 165 7.12 -26.17 18.29
CA THR A 165 8.32 -25.53 17.77
C THR A 165 8.11 -24.96 16.35
N ILE A 166 7.31 -25.65 15.52
CA ILE A 166 6.98 -25.24 14.16
C ILE A 166 6.12 -23.99 14.21
N GLY A 167 5.09 -23.96 15.06
CA GLY A 167 4.21 -22.81 15.23
C GLY A 167 4.96 -21.56 15.69
N ARG A 168 5.90 -21.71 16.65
CA ARG A 168 6.76 -20.60 17.07
C ARG A 168 7.65 -20.09 15.95
N ALA A 169 8.29 -20.98 15.19
CA ALA A 169 9.11 -20.62 14.05
C ALA A 169 8.26 -19.92 12.97
N ASN A 170 7.07 -20.45 12.66
CA ASN A 170 6.13 -19.86 11.72
C ASN A 170 5.71 -18.44 12.15
N TRP A 171 5.41 -18.23 13.43
CA TRP A 171 5.08 -16.91 13.96
C TRP A 171 6.23 -15.92 13.77
N TRP A 172 7.47 -16.33 14.08
CA TRP A 172 8.64 -15.47 13.87
C TRP A 172 8.84 -15.13 12.38
N VAL A 173 8.71 -16.12 11.49
CA VAL A 173 8.81 -15.90 10.05
C VAL A 173 7.74 -14.91 9.58
N HIS A 174 6.48 -15.10 10.02
CA HIS A 174 5.36 -14.21 9.68
C HIS A 174 5.62 -12.78 10.15
N MET A 175 6.01 -12.58 11.40
CA MET A 175 6.30 -11.26 11.95
C MET A 175 7.50 -10.58 11.27
N LEU A 176 8.57 -11.32 11.00
CA LEU A 176 9.73 -10.76 10.30
C LEU A 176 9.39 -10.33 8.87
N ILE A 177 8.55 -11.08 8.16
CA ILE A 177 8.07 -10.68 6.82
C ILE A 177 7.26 -9.39 6.92
N ILE A 178 6.36 -9.24 7.89
CA ILE A 178 5.59 -7.99 8.08
C ILE A 178 6.53 -6.81 8.36
N LEU A 179 7.49 -6.97 9.28
CA LEU A 179 8.42 -5.92 9.64
C LEU A 179 9.33 -5.53 8.46
N ALA A 180 9.85 -6.52 7.73
CA ALA A 180 10.64 -6.29 6.52
C ALA A 180 9.81 -5.57 5.44
N PHE A 181 8.57 -6.00 5.23
CA PHE A 181 7.64 -5.35 4.31
C PHE A 181 7.35 -3.90 4.71
N MET A 182 7.18 -3.62 6.01
CA MET A 182 6.97 -2.27 6.53
C MET A 182 8.13 -1.33 6.16
N VAL A 183 9.39 -1.76 6.32
CA VAL A 183 10.57 -0.96 5.94
C VAL A 183 10.75 -0.84 4.42
N LEU A 184 10.27 -1.82 3.67
CA LEU A 184 10.28 -1.78 2.21
C LEU A 184 9.28 -0.76 1.66
N LEU A 185 8.12 -0.55 2.31
CA LEU A 185 7.03 0.31 1.84
C LEU A 185 7.48 1.71 1.42
N PRO A 186 8.22 2.49 2.23
CA PRO A 186 8.59 3.86 1.88
C PRO A 186 9.47 3.99 0.64
N ASN A 187 10.24 2.95 0.30
CA ASN A 187 11.16 2.94 -0.85
C ASN A 187 10.63 2.15 -2.04
N SER A 188 9.37 1.78 -2.02
CA SER A 188 8.77 0.92 -3.03
C SER A 188 7.50 1.54 -3.63
N LYS A 189 7.05 0.99 -4.75
CA LYS A 189 5.74 1.31 -5.35
C LYS A 189 4.57 1.09 -4.39
N HIS A 190 4.79 0.37 -3.27
CA HIS A 190 3.78 0.14 -2.26
C HIS A 190 3.61 1.30 -1.27
N LEU A 191 4.41 2.36 -1.40
CA LEU A 191 4.15 3.62 -0.70
C LEU A 191 2.74 4.17 -1.01
N HIS A 192 2.17 3.81 -2.18
CA HIS A 192 0.78 4.14 -2.52
C HIS A 192 -0.23 3.61 -1.50
N LEU A 193 0.06 2.52 -0.79
CA LEU A 193 -0.81 1.97 0.26
C LEU A 193 -1.09 3.01 1.34
N ILE A 194 -0.09 3.80 1.69
CA ILE A 194 -0.18 4.85 2.72
C ILE A 194 -0.68 6.16 2.12
N LEU A 195 -0.14 6.55 0.95
CA LEU A 195 -0.35 7.89 0.40
C LEU A 195 -1.54 8.01 -0.57
N SER A 196 -1.96 6.92 -1.26
CA SER A 196 -3.07 7.00 -2.22
C SER A 196 -4.40 7.46 -1.61
N PRO A 197 -4.78 7.05 -0.40
CA PRO A 197 -5.98 7.58 0.23
C PRO A 197 -5.95 9.11 0.34
N ALA A 198 -4.80 9.66 0.77
CA ALA A 198 -4.60 11.12 0.83
C ALA A 198 -4.58 11.76 -0.56
N THR A 199 -3.87 11.16 -1.52
CA THR A 199 -3.81 11.63 -2.91
C THR A 199 -5.18 11.73 -3.56
N VAL A 200 -6.03 10.70 -3.40
CA VAL A 200 -7.39 10.68 -3.96
C VAL A 200 -8.28 11.70 -3.25
N PHE A 201 -8.19 11.80 -1.93
CA PHE A 201 -8.96 12.77 -1.16
C PHE A 201 -8.59 14.23 -1.51
N LEU A 202 -7.31 14.51 -1.67
CA LEU A 202 -6.78 15.84 -1.99
C LEU A 202 -6.83 16.21 -3.49
N LYS A 203 -7.32 15.31 -4.35
CA LYS A 203 -7.49 15.60 -5.77
C LYS A 203 -8.48 16.76 -5.98
N SER A 204 -8.13 17.71 -6.87
CA SER A 204 -9.01 18.83 -7.19
C SER A 204 -10.43 18.38 -7.58
N PRO A 205 -11.49 18.99 -7.06
CA PRO A 205 -12.85 18.73 -7.48
C PRO A 205 -13.14 19.26 -8.89
N VAL A 206 -12.41 20.29 -9.31
CA VAL A 206 -12.53 20.92 -10.63
C VAL A 206 -11.45 20.36 -11.55
N LEU A 207 -11.85 19.85 -12.72
CA LEU A 207 -10.92 19.39 -13.74
C LEU A 207 -10.42 20.57 -14.59
N GLY A 208 -9.15 20.47 -15.02
CA GLY A 208 -8.59 21.43 -15.97
C GLY A 208 -8.19 22.79 -15.38
N THR A 209 -8.07 22.91 -14.07
CA THR A 209 -7.45 24.11 -13.48
C THR A 209 -5.96 24.11 -13.79
N VAL A 210 -5.58 24.92 -14.76
CA VAL A 210 -4.18 25.26 -15.04
C VAL A 210 -3.82 26.46 -14.18
N PRO A 211 -2.71 26.44 -13.42
CA PRO A 211 -2.24 27.62 -12.71
C PRO A 211 -2.05 28.79 -13.68
N ASN A 212 -2.42 30.00 -13.26
CA ASN A 212 -2.15 31.17 -14.05
C ASN A 212 -0.64 31.31 -14.21
N LEU A 213 -0.19 31.42 -15.45
CA LEU A 213 1.20 31.72 -15.76
C LEU A 213 1.41 33.22 -15.63
N ASP A 214 2.42 33.62 -14.90
CA ASP A 214 2.84 35.00 -14.74
C ASP A 214 3.90 35.31 -15.82
N PHE A 215 3.46 35.84 -16.93
CA PHE A 215 4.33 36.17 -18.08
C PHE A 215 5.23 37.39 -17.86
N GLU A 216 5.10 38.09 -16.71
CA GLU A 216 6.01 39.17 -16.35
C GLU A 216 7.31 38.66 -15.70
N LYS A 217 7.33 37.38 -15.31
CA LYS A 217 8.53 36.73 -14.79
C LYS A 217 9.40 36.22 -15.93
N GLU A 218 10.72 36.32 -15.77
CA GLU A 218 11.70 35.79 -16.73
C GLU A 218 11.57 34.25 -16.87
N GLU A 219 11.22 33.57 -15.77
CA GLU A 219 11.01 32.12 -15.74
C GLU A 219 9.52 31.81 -15.63
N VAL A 220 8.95 31.28 -16.69
CA VAL A 220 7.52 30.95 -16.78
C VAL A 220 7.33 29.45 -16.76
N GLY A 221 6.66 28.94 -15.71
CA GLY A 221 6.31 27.53 -15.61
C GLY A 221 7.12 26.75 -14.56
N LEU A 222 7.29 25.46 -14.81
CA LEU A 222 8.02 24.53 -13.92
C LEU A 222 9.34 24.17 -14.59
N GLU A 223 10.45 24.67 -14.08
CA GLU A 223 11.78 24.39 -14.63
C GLU A 223 12.45 23.21 -13.94
N THR A 224 12.24 23.08 -12.66
CA THR A 224 12.88 22.04 -11.84
C THR A 224 11.85 21.25 -11.03
N VAL A 225 12.28 20.08 -10.54
CA VAL A 225 11.45 19.24 -9.63
C VAL A 225 11.09 20.02 -8.34
N LYS A 226 11.87 21.03 -7.96
CA LYS A 226 11.60 21.85 -6.76
C LYS A 226 10.42 22.80 -6.93
N ASP A 227 10.05 23.10 -8.17
CA ASP A 227 8.94 23.99 -8.50
C ASP A 227 7.59 23.24 -8.51
N LEU A 228 7.65 21.91 -8.41
CA LEU A 228 6.44 21.08 -8.33
C LEU A 228 5.65 21.39 -7.06
N PRO A 229 4.33 21.67 -7.17
CA PRO A 229 3.51 21.92 -6.00
C PRO A 229 3.41 20.66 -5.11
N SER A 230 3.21 20.85 -3.80
CA SER A 230 3.11 19.78 -2.79
C SER A 230 2.20 18.63 -3.23
N LYS A 231 1.08 18.94 -3.91
CA LYS A 231 0.16 17.92 -4.44
C LYS A 231 0.78 17.08 -5.55
N ALA A 232 1.56 17.68 -6.44
CA ALA A 232 2.25 16.95 -7.52
C ALA A 232 3.36 16.06 -6.96
N VAL A 233 4.09 16.52 -5.94
CA VAL A 233 5.10 15.70 -5.23
C VAL A 233 4.44 14.52 -4.53
N LEU A 234 3.30 14.74 -3.85
CA LEU A 234 2.51 13.66 -3.24
C LEU A 234 2.05 12.64 -4.28
N ASP A 235 1.57 13.11 -5.46
CA ASP A 235 1.12 12.25 -6.55
C ASP A 235 2.27 11.44 -7.15
N ALA A 236 3.45 12.03 -7.29
CA ALA A 236 4.65 11.34 -7.75
C ALA A 236 5.05 10.19 -6.82
N PHE A 237 5.00 10.40 -5.49
CA PHE A 237 5.25 9.35 -4.51
C PHE A 237 4.20 8.22 -4.50
N THR A 238 2.99 8.46 -5.00
CA THR A 238 1.94 7.44 -5.11
C THR A 238 1.94 6.70 -6.45
N CYS A 239 2.84 7.04 -7.36
CA CYS A 239 2.91 6.42 -8.67
C CYS A 239 3.35 4.94 -8.57
N VAL A 240 2.51 4.03 -9.10
CA VAL A 240 2.76 2.58 -9.13
C VAL A 240 3.18 2.07 -10.51
N GLU A 241 3.49 2.98 -11.43
CA GLU A 241 3.86 2.65 -12.82
C GLU A 241 2.87 1.68 -13.49
N CYS A 242 1.57 1.93 -13.32
CA CYS A 242 0.52 1.05 -13.85
C CYS A 242 0.24 1.26 -15.34
N GLY A 243 0.80 2.30 -15.99
CA GLY A 243 0.65 2.61 -17.40
C GLY A 243 -0.68 3.27 -17.79
N ARG A 244 -1.60 3.53 -16.85
CA ARG A 244 -2.92 4.12 -17.18
C ARG A 244 -2.85 5.53 -17.75
N CYS A 245 -1.85 6.32 -17.34
CA CYS A 245 -1.63 7.66 -17.89
C CYS A 245 -1.24 7.58 -19.38
N GLN A 246 -0.43 6.59 -19.76
CA GLN A 246 -0.06 6.35 -21.16
C GLN A 246 -1.26 5.83 -21.96
N ASP A 247 -2.03 4.88 -21.44
CA ASP A 247 -3.22 4.32 -22.09
C ASP A 247 -4.29 5.40 -22.40
N ASN A 248 -4.28 6.52 -21.69
CA ASN A 248 -5.26 7.61 -21.83
C ASN A 248 -4.65 8.91 -22.34
N CYS A 249 -3.38 8.91 -22.74
CA CYS A 249 -2.71 10.09 -23.27
C CYS A 249 -3.04 10.28 -24.76
N PRO A 250 -3.60 11.42 -25.16
CA PRO A 250 -3.92 11.66 -26.59
C PRO A 250 -2.66 11.81 -27.46
N ALA A 251 -1.49 12.00 -26.84
CA ALA A 251 -0.21 12.15 -27.53
C ALA A 251 0.61 10.84 -27.60
N PHE A 252 0.06 9.71 -27.13
CA PHE A 252 0.77 8.44 -27.04
C PHE A 252 0.29 7.43 -28.11
#